data_e125b0490bc155e41ceae6e0cd6b605b
#
_entry.id   e125b0490bc155e41ceae6e0cd6b605b
#
_cell.length_a   1.000
_cell.length_b   1.000
_cell.length_c   1.000
_cell.angle_alpha   90.00
_cell.angle_beta   90.00
_cell.angle_gamma   90.00
#
_symmetry.space_group_name_H-M   'P 1'
#
loop_
_entity.id
_entity.type
_entity.pdbx_description
1 polymer ?
#
loop_
_entity_poly.entity_id
_entity_poly.type
_entity_poly.pdbx_seq_one_letter_code
_entity_poly.pdbx_strand_id
1 'polypeptide(L)'
;MAAYALAESIEVTDPNTMAEYGKLARESIAQYDGKVLAAGPTETIEGDWTPNRLVLIEFESMEKLKTWYNSPEYQAALPLRLRSARDNFVCLNGL
;
A
#
# COMPACT_ATOMS: atom_id res chain seq x y z
N MET A 1 4.66 3.38 -19.05
CA MET A 1 4.94 4.31 -17.95
C MET A 1 4.52 3.66 -16.65
N ALA A 2 5.45 3.49 -15.73
CA ALA A 2 5.16 2.89 -14.43
C ALA A 2 4.24 3.80 -13.61
N ALA A 3 3.52 3.19 -12.67
CA ALA A 3 2.75 3.93 -11.68
C ALA A 3 3.06 3.36 -10.30
N TYR A 4 2.93 4.20 -9.29
CA TYR A 4 3.31 3.86 -7.94
C TYR A 4 2.16 4.09 -6.97
N ALA A 5 1.99 3.16 -6.05
CA ALA A 5 1.11 3.32 -4.90
C ALA A 5 1.99 3.55 -3.67
N LEU A 6 1.62 4.55 -2.88
CA LEU A 6 2.33 4.88 -1.65
C LEU A 6 1.34 4.81 -0.49
N ALA A 7 1.61 3.92 0.44
CA ALA A 7 0.80 3.77 1.64
C ALA A 7 1.56 4.31 2.84
N GLU A 8 0.91 5.17 3.61
CA GLU A 8 1.44 5.69 4.87
C GLU A 8 0.66 5.06 6.02
N SER A 9 1.35 4.31 6.88
CA SER A 9 0.76 3.76 8.09
C SER A 9 0.87 4.78 9.20
N ILE A 10 -0.27 5.31 9.66
CA ILE A 10 -0.32 6.32 10.72
C ILE A 10 -0.43 5.63 12.08
N GLU A 11 -1.37 4.71 12.22
CA GLU A 11 -1.60 4.01 13.47
C GLU A 11 -2.16 2.62 13.21
N VAL A 12 -1.67 1.62 13.92
CA VAL A 12 -2.22 0.25 13.87
C VAL A 12 -2.89 -0.01 15.21
N THR A 13 -4.22 -0.25 15.18
CA THR A 13 -5.01 -0.50 16.39
C THR A 13 -5.22 -1.99 16.65
N ASP A 14 -5.06 -2.84 15.62
CA ASP A 14 -5.17 -4.28 15.74
C ASP A 14 -4.07 -4.95 14.92
N PRO A 15 -2.89 -5.22 15.55
CA PRO A 15 -1.75 -5.79 14.83
C PRO A 15 -2.03 -7.16 14.21
N ASN A 16 -2.84 -7.99 14.84
CA ASN A 16 -3.16 -9.34 14.31
C ASN A 16 -3.97 -9.24 13.01
N THR A 17 -4.98 -8.39 12.99
CA THR A 17 -5.78 -8.16 11.79
C THR A 17 -4.95 -7.51 10.69
N MET A 18 -4.05 -6.58 11.04
CA MET A 18 -3.15 -5.98 10.06
C MET A 18 -2.17 -6.98 9.46
N ALA A 19 -1.70 -7.95 10.23
CA ALA A 19 -0.84 -9.02 9.71
C ALA A 19 -1.59 -9.87 8.69
N GLU A 20 -2.85 -10.18 8.96
CA GLU A 20 -3.71 -10.90 8.01
C GLU A 20 -3.93 -10.09 6.74
N TYR A 21 -4.24 -8.80 6.89
CA TYR A 21 -4.33 -7.89 5.74
C TYR A 21 -3.05 -7.92 4.90
N GLY A 22 -1.90 -7.79 5.55
CA GLY A 22 -0.61 -7.75 4.85
C GLY A 22 -0.36 -8.98 3.99
N LYS A 23 -0.72 -10.15 4.49
CA LYS A 23 -0.59 -11.41 3.75
C LYS A 23 -1.47 -11.39 2.49
N LEU A 24 -2.75 -11.05 2.66
CA LEU A 24 -3.70 -11.02 1.55
C LEU A 24 -3.33 -9.93 0.54
N ALA A 25 -2.89 -8.78 1.01
CA ALA A 25 -2.47 -7.68 0.14
C ALA A 25 -1.27 -8.07 -0.71
N ARG A 26 -0.25 -8.69 -0.12
CA ARG A 26 0.93 -9.14 -0.87
C ARG A 26 0.58 -10.18 -1.92
N GLU A 27 -0.30 -11.11 -1.59
CA GLU A 27 -0.77 -12.12 -2.56
C GLU A 27 -1.48 -11.46 -3.73
N SER A 28 -2.37 -10.49 -3.46
CA SER A 28 -3.10 -9.78 -4.52
C SER A 28 -2.17 -8.94 -5.40
N ILE A 29 -1.19 -8.27 -4.80
CA ILE A 29 -0.20 -7.49 -5.55
C ILE A 29 0.55 -8.38 -6.54
N ALA A 30 0.99 -9.55 -6.10
CA ALA A 30 1.70 -10.49 -6.95
C ALA A 30 0.83 -11.00 -8.10
N GLN A 31 -0.46 -11.24 -7.84
CA GLN A 31 -1.39 -11.69 -8.87
C GLN A 31 -1.58 -10.68 -10.00
N TYR A 32 -1.43 -9.40 -9.69
CA TYR A 32 -1.61 -8.31 -10.66
C TYR A 32 -0.27 -7.71 -11.10
N ASP A 33 0.82 -8.47 -10.96
CA ASP A 33 2.16 -8.11 -11.42
C ASP A 33 2.74 -6.85 -10.77
N GLY A 34 2.25 -6.50 -9.58
CA GLY A 34 2.82 -5.43 -8.79
C GLY A 34 4.07 -5.89 -8.05
N LYS A 35 4.89 -4.93 -7.65
CA LYS A 35 6.11 -5.19 -6.89
C LYS A 35 6.20 -4.23 -5.72
N VAL A 36 6.41 -4.77 -4.52
CA VAL A 36 6.74 -3.93 -3.37
C VAL A 36 8.21 -3.56 -3.48
N LEU A 37 8.49 -2.30 -3.73
CA LEU A 37 9.86 -1.80 -3.92
C LEU A 37 10.53 -1.44 -2.60
N ALA A 38 9.77 -0.92 -1.65
CA ALA A 38 10.28 -0.51 -0.37
C ALA A 38 9.18 -0.55 0.68
N ALA A 39 9.53 -0.87 1.91
CA ALA A 39 8.60 -0.87 3.03
C ALA A 39 9.40 -0.73 4.31
N GLY A 40 9.03 0.21 5.16
CA GLY A 40 9.71 0.37 6.43
C GLY A 40 9.58 1.75 7.03
N PRO A 41 10.30 1.98 8.14
CA PRO A 41 10.33 3.27 8.80
C PRO A 41 11.02 4.30 7.90
N THR A 42 10.72 5.57 8.15
CA THR A 42 11.24 6.66 7.33
C THR A 42 12.17 7.56 8.13
N GLU A 43 12.93 8.35 7.40
CA GLU A 43 13.76 9.40 7.97
C GLU A 43 13.47 10.67 7.17
N THR A 44 13.01 11.71 7.87
CA THR A 44 12.70 12.99 7.22
C THR A 44 13.98 13.79 7.03
N ILE A 45 14.25 14.14 5.78
CA ILE A 45 15.41 14.96 5.45
C ILE A 45 15.03 16.44 5.50
N GLU A 46 13.81 16.76 5.08
CA GLU A 46 13.38 18.14 4.97
C GLU A 46 11.86 18.24 5.08
N GLY A 47 11.38 19.27 5.76
CA GLY A 47 9.95 19.56 5.83
C GLY A 47 9.28 19.05 7.09
N ASP A 48 7.97 19.27 7.15
CA ASP A 48 7.16 18.98 8.34
C ASP A 48 6.51 17.58 8.32
N TRP A 49 6.69 16.84 7.25
CA TRP A 49 6.09 15.50 7.13
C TRP A 49 7.03 14.46 7.72
N THR A 50 6.57 13.79 8.77
CA THR A 50 7.35 12.77 9.48
C THR A 50 6.56 11.46 9.55
N PRO A 51 6.38 10.76 8.40
CA PRO A 51 5.62 9.52 8.39
C PRO A 51 6.35 8.44 9.21
N ASN A 52 5.57 7.60 9.91
CA ASN A 52 6.14 6.50 10.68
C ASN A 52 6.66 5.39 9.77
N ARG A 53 5.85 5.01 8.79
CA ARG A 53 6.15 3.89 7.91
C ARG A 53 5.52 4.13 6.56
N LEU A 54 6.26 3.87 5.51
CA LEU A 54 5.78 3.93 4.14
C LEU A 54 5.96 2.59 3.44
N VAL A 55 5.06 2.31 2.51
CA VAL A 55 5.18 1.17 1.59
C VAL A 55 5.06 1.71 0.18
N LEU A 56 6.02 1.38 -0.67
CA LEU A 56 6.04 1.80 -2.08
C LEU A 56 5.84 0.59 -2.97
N ILE A 57 4.83 0.65 -3.82
CA ILE A 57 4.46 -0.46 -4.72
C ILE A 57 4.48 0.05 -6.15
N GLU A 58 5.10 -0.71 -7.06
CA GLU A 58 5.16 -0.37 -8.47
C GLU A 58 4.24 -1.27 -9.29
N PHE A 59 3.54 -0.68 -10.25
CA PHE A 59 2.79 -1.37 -11.30
C PHE A 59 3.25 -0.85 -12.65
N GLU A 60 3.03 -1.64 -13.70
CA GLU A 60 3.43 -1.28 -15.05
C GLU A 60 2.77 0.01 -15.56
N SER A 61 1.55 0.29 -15.11
CA SER A 61 0.79 1.47 -15.50
C SER A 61 -0.23 1.84 -14.43
N MET A 62 -0.74 3.07 -14.51
CA MET A 62 -1.81 3.51 -13.61
C MET A 62 -3.08 2.67 -13.82
N GLU A 63 -3.37 2.27 -15.03
CA GLU A 63 -4.50 1.40 -15.32
C GLU A 63 -4.38 0.06 -14.58
N LYS A 64 -3.20 -0.55 -14.62
CA LYS A 64 -2.96 -1.82 -13.91
C LYS A 64 -3.01 -1.65 -12.40
N LEU A 65 -2.51 -0.54 -11.88
CA LEU A 65 -2.59 -0.23 -10.46
C LEU A 65 -4.05 -0.15 -10.01
N LYS A 66 -4.88 0.57 -10.76
CA LYS A 66 -6.31 0.71 -10.43
C LYS A 66 -7.06 -0.61 -10.60
N THR A 67 -6.67 -1.42 -11.59
CA THR A 67 -7.24 -2.76 -11.76
C THR A 67 -6.96 -3.62 -10.53
N TRP A 68 -5.73 -3.58 -10.03
CA TRP A 68 -5.39 -4.27 -8.79
C TRP A 68 -6.21 -3.74 -7.61
N TYR A 69 -6.26 -2.42 -7.43
CA TYR A 69 -6.96 -1.83 -6.28
C TYR A 69 -8.44 -2.22 -6.28
N ASN A 70 -9.07 -2.24 -7.45
CA ASN A 70 -10.49 -2.56 -7.59
C ASN A 70 -10.76 -4.07 -7.79
N SER A 71 -9.71 -4.90 -7.72
CA SER A 71 -9.88 -6.34 -7.89
C SER A 71 -10.63 -6.96 -6.72
N PRO A 72 -11.35 -8.07 -6.96
CA PRO A 72 -12.01 -8.77 -5.86
C PRO A 72 -11.01 -9.27 -4.81
N GLU A 73 -9.80 -9.63 -5.22
CA GLU A 73 -8.76 -10.10 -4.30
C GLU A 73 -8.34 -9.00 -3.34
N TYR A 74 -8.04 -7.79 -3.84
CA TYR A 74 -7.65 -6.71 -2.96
C TYR A 74 -8.84 -6.18 -2.16
N GLN A 75 -10.02 -6.06 -2.77
CA GLN A 75 -11.21 -5.57 -2.09
C GLN A 75 -11.65 -6.48 -0.95
N ALA A 76 -11.32 -7.78 -1.01
CA ALA A 76 -11.54 -8.69 0.10
C ALA A 76 -10.61 -8.42 1.28
N ALA A 77 -9.40 -7.93 1.01
CA ALA A 77 -8.43 -7.59 2.05
C ALA A 77 -8.70 -6.22 2.67
N LEU A 78 -9.16 -5.26 1.89
CA LEU A 78 -9.28 -3.85 2.30
C LEU A 78 -10.06 -3.63 3.60
N PRO A 79 -11.21 -4.30 3.87
CA PRO A 79 -11.92 -4.11 5.14
C PRO A 79 -11.08 -4.43 6.37
N LEU A 80 -10.13 -5.37 6.26
CA LEU A 80 -9.24 -5.70 7.37
C LEU A 80 -8.35 -4.51 7.72
N ARG A 81 -7.81 -3.82 6.70
CA ARG A 81 -7.01 -2.62 6.93
C ARG A 81 -7.83 -1.49 7.50
N LEU A 82 -9.01 -1.23 6.93
CA LEU A 82 -9.85 -0.10 7.35
C LEU A 82 -10.28 -0.19 8.81
N ARG A 83 -10.49 -1.40 9.35
CA ARG A 83 -10.90 -1.56 10.74
C ARG A 83 -9.75 -1.74 11.73
N SER A 84 -8.53 -1.91 11.25
CA SER A 84 -7.38 -2.23 12.10
C SER A 84 -6.29 -1.17 12.10
N ALA A 85 -6.41 -0.15 11.24
CA ALA A 85 -5.38 0.86 11.10
C ALA A 85 -5.94 2.16 10.53
N ARG A 86 -5.19 3.24 10.76
CA ARG A 86 -5.40 4.51 10.05
C ARG A 86 -4.24 4.69 9.10
N ASP A 87 -4.56 4.87 7.83
CA ASP A 87 -3.58 4.97 6.75
C ASP A 87 -3.96 6.08 5.79
N ASN A 88 -2.95 6.57 5.08
CA ASN A 88 -3.17 7.31 3.85
C ASN A 88 -2.67 6.45 2.69
N PHE A 89 -3.33 6.56 1.56
CA PHE A 89 -3.00 5.79 0.38
C PHE A 89 -3.15 6.66 -0.85
N VAL A 90 -2.06 6.87 -1.57
CA VAL A 90 -2.05 7.70 -2.78
C VAL A 90 -1.37 6.95 -3.91
N CYS A 91 -1.64 7.36 -5.14
CA CYS A 91 -0.94 6.83 -6.28
C CYS A 91 -0.47 7.97 -7.18
N LEU A 92 0.62 7.73 -7.90
CA LEU A 92 1.14 8.70 -8.84
C LEU A 92 1.78 8.00 -10.05
N ASN A 93 1.76 8.70 -11.17
CA ASN A 93 2.43 8.23 -12.38
C ASN A 93 3.93 8.39 -12.25
N GLY A 94 4.67 7.43 -12.79
CA GLY A 94 6.09 7.56 -12.99
C GLY A 94 6.42 8.49 -14.16
N LEU A 95 7.68 8.67 -14.38
CA LEU A 95 8.19 9.50 -15.49
C LEU A 95 8.13 8.77 -16.83
#